data_ccb2497f3c208ab99714d5aa4a032f11
#
_entry.id   ccb2497f3c208ab99714d5aa4a032f11
#
_cell.length_a   1.000
_cell.length_b   1.000
_cell.length_c   1.000
_cell.angle_alpha   90.00
_cell.angle_beta   90.00
_cell.angle_gamma   90.00
#
_symmetry.space_group_name_H-M   'P 1'
#
loop_
_entity.id
_entity.type
_entity.pdbx_description
1 polymer ?
#
loop_
_entity_poly.entity_id
_entity_poly.type
_entity_poly.pdbx_seq_one_letter_code
_entity_poly.pdbx_strand_id
1 'polypeptide(L)'
;MVIRDGQLNEVVALVAQIDEFANKESEASLAERLQNRKYLLRVAEYRDQTVGFKIGYALDDKTFYSWFGGVVPQARKLGVAQRLLDDQEQWLRARDYRQVRVKSRNRFPAMLRLLIKNGYQIEQLEAKESLIETRLHFVKTLKCGHDDIK
;
A
#
# COMPACT_ATOMS: atom_id res chain seq x y z
N MET A 1 -5.74 -4.90 -17.18
CA MET A 1 -5.04 -4.12 -16.12
C MET A 1 -3.60 -4.58 -16.00
N VAL A 2 -2.68 -3.65 -15.98
CA VAL A 2 -1.25 -3.93 -15.89
C VAL A 2 -0.69 -3.29 -14.63
N ILE A 3 0.10 -4.05 -13.88
CA ILE A 3 0.84 -3.51 -12.73
C ILE A 3 2.31 -3.45 -13.15
N ARG A 4 2.92 -2.29 -12.97
CA ARG A 4 4.32 -2.05 -13.38
C ARG A 4 5.04 -1.12 -12.42
N ASP A 5 6.35 -1.04 -12.57
CA ASP A 5 7.11 -0.03 -11.83
C ASP A 5 6.65 1.36 -12.24
N GLY A 6 6.59 2.26 -11.25
CA GLY A 6 6.11 3.61 -11.45
C GLY A 6 7.15 4.66 -11.08
N GLN A 7 6.79 5.90 -11.34
CA GLN A 7 7.60 7.08 -11.06
C GLN A 7 6.90 7.96 -10.02
N LEU A 8 7.67 8.73 -9.26
CA LEU A 8 7.11 9.62 -8.24
C LEU A 8 6.15 10.65 -8.83
N ASN A 9 6.43 11.16 -10.02
CA ASN A 9 5.52 12.11 -10.67
C ASN A 9 4.16 11.49 -11.00
N GLU A 10 4.12 10.19 -11.28
CA GLU A 10 2.85 9.48 -11.50
C GLU A 10 2.05 9.40 -10.22
N VAL A 11 2.72 9.15 -9.09
CA VAL A 11 2.06 9.09 -7.79
C VAL A 11 1.46 10.45 -7.43
N VAL A 12 2.22 11.53 -7.63
CA VAL A 12 1.76 12.90 -7.34
C VAL A 12 0.50 13.21 -8.16
N ALA A 13 0.49 12.85 -9.44
CA ALA A 13 -0.66 13.08 -10.31
C ALA A 13 -1.90 12.29 -9.83
N LEU A 14 -1.70 11.05 -9.36
CA LEU A 14 -2.79 10.23 -8.84
C LEU A 14 -3.32 10.77 -7.51
N VAL A 15 -2.44 11.16 -6.60
CA VAL A 15 -2.82 11.72 -5.30
C VAL A 15 -3.67 12.97 -5.48
N ALA A 16 -3.35 13.81 -6.48
CA ALA A 16 -4.11 15.01 -6.77
C ALA A 16 -5.58 14.73 -7.11
N GLN A 17 -5.88 13.52 -7.59
CA GLN A 17 -7.23 13.12 -7.97
C GLN A 17 -7.99 12.44 -6.83
N ILE A 18 -7.35 12.20 -5.69
CA ILE A 18 -7.95 11.47 -4.57
C ILE A 18 -8.25 12.46 -3.45
N ASP A 19 -9.52 12.83 -3.33
CA ASP A 19 -9.95 13.87 -2.39
C ASP A 19 -9.78 13.47 -0.93
N GLU A 20 -9.83 12.17 -0.63
CA GLU A 20 -9.72 11.67 0.74
C GLU A 20 -8.34 11.91 1.36
N PHE A 21 -7.33 12.18 0.56
CA PHE A 21 -6.00 12.49 1.08
C PHE A 21 -5.94 13.97 1.48
N ALA A 22 -5.90 14.21 2.79
CA ALA A 22 -5.92 15.56 3.34
C ALA A 22 -4.70 16.38 2.95
N ASN A 23 -3.53 15.73 2.96
CA ASN A 23 -2.27 16.37 2.60
C ASN A 23 -1.81 15.84 1.25
N LYS A 24 -1.68 16.74 0.29
CA LYS A 24 -1.20 16.34 -1.04
C LYS A 24 0.32 16.24 -1.03
N GLU A 25 0.81 15.10 -1.48
CA GLU A 25 2.25 14.86 -1.54
C GLU A 25 2.87 15.49 -2.76
N SER A 26 4.13 15.96 -2.63
CA SER A 26 4.94 16.41 -3.75
C SER A 26 6.00 15.36 -4.07
N GLU A 27 6.64 15.47 -5.24
CA GLU A 27 7.75 14.58 -5.56
C GLU A 27 8.86 14.70 -4.51
N ALA A 28 9.12 15.93 -4.06
CA ALA A 28 10.15 16.17 -3.05
C ALA A 28 9.83 15.49 -1.72
N SER A 29 8.58 15.58 -1.25
CA SER A 29 8.19 14.95 0.01
C SER A 29 8.25 13.43 -0.07
N LEU A 30 7.84 12.86 -1.20
CA LEU A 30 7.92 11.42 -1.41
C LEU A 30 9.38 10.96 -1.49
N ALA A 31 10.21 11.68 -2.24
CA ALA A 31 11.62 11.36 -2.38
C ALA A 31 12.34 11.42 -1.04
N GLU A 32 12.02 12.41 -0.22
CA GLU A 32 12.62 12.56 1.12
C GLU A 32 12.29 11.34 1.99
N ARG A 33 11.03 10.88 1.98
CA ARG A 33 10.63 9.71 2.73
C ARG A 33 11.38 8.46 2.29
N LEU A 34 11.60 8.31 0.99
CA LEU A 34 12.20 7.11 0.41
C LEU A 34 13.73 7.15 0.37
N GLN A 35 14.33 8.29 0.72
CA GLN A 35 15.77 8.47 0.67
C GLN A 35 16.49 7.41 1.52
N ASN A 36 17.50 6.77 0.93
CA ASN A 36 18.30 5.73 1.58
C ASN A 36 17.53 4.49 2.01
N ARG A 37 16.35 4.25 1.41
CA ARG A 37 15.53 3.08 1.70
C ARG A 37 15.42 2.18 0.48
N LYS A 38 15.34 0.87 0.74
CA LYS A 38 14.96 -0.09 -0.30
C LYS A 38 13.45 -0.01 -0.45
N TYR A 39 12.98 0.42 -1.59
CA TYR A 39 11.54 0.61 -1.76
C TYR A 39 11.02 -0.03 -3.05
N LEU A 40 9.72 -0.21 -3.07
CA LEU A 40 8.97 -0.67 -4.24
C LEU A 40 7.90 0.36 -4.53
N LEU A 41 7.83 0.84 -5.77
CA LEU A 41 6.79 1.75 -6.23
C LEU A 41 6.14 1.12 -7.46
N ARG A 42 4.85 0.76 -7.32
CA ARG A 42 4.10 0.14 -8.41
C ARG A 42 2.90 1.00 -8.76
N VAL A 43 2.59 1.03 -10.04
CA VAL A 43 1.37 1.69 -10.53
C VAL A 43 0.53 0.69 -11.31
N ALA A 44 -0.78 0.92 -11.29
CA ALA A 44 -1.73 0.14 -12.06
C ALA A 44 -2.21 0.95 -13.25
N GLU A 45 -2.19 0.34 -14.43
CA GLU A 45 -2.75 0.92 -15.64
C GLU A 45 -4.01 0.17 -16.05
N TYR A 46 -5.02 0.91 -16.43
CA TYR A 46 -6.27 0.37 -16.96
C TYR A 46 -6.67 1.24 -18.14
N ARG A 47 -6.84 0.60 -19.32
CA ARG A 47 -7.18 1.31 -20.56
C ARG A 47 -6.22 2.46 -20.86
N ASP A 48 -4.92 2.16 -20.74
CA ASP A 48 -3.81 3.09 -21.02
C ASP A 48 -3.73 4.31 -20.10
N GLN A 49 -4.40 4.26 -18.94
CA GLN A 49 -4.30 5.32 -17.94
C GLN A 49 -3.83 4.75 -16.63
N THR A 50 -2.99 5.52 -15.91
CA THR A 50 -2.64 5.14 -14.54
C THR A 50 -3.84 5.42 -13.64
N VAL A 51 -4.22 4.44 -12.83
CA VAL A 51 -5.44 4.52 -12.02
C VAL A 51 -5.21 4.23 -10.54
N GLY A 52 -4.01 3.77 -10.19
CA GLY A 52 -3.70 3.48 -8.80
C GLY A 52 -2.21 3.29 -8.61
N PHE A 53 -1.80 3.29 -7.35
CA PHE A 53 -0.39 3.14 -6.99
C PHE A 53 -0.25 2.48 -5.63
N LYS A 54 0.94 1.94 -5.37
CA LYS A 54 1.30 1.42 -4.07
C LYS A 54 2.80 1.57 -3.86
N ILE A 55 3.17 2.14 -2.72
CA ILE A 55 4.57 2.35 -2.35
C ILE A 55 4.82 1.70 -0.99
N GLY A 56 5.94 1.00 -0.89
CA GLY A 56 6.39 0.47 0.39
C GLY A 56 7.89 0.45 0.45
N TYR A 57 8.43 0.23 1.64
CA TYR A 57 9.87 0.17 1.82
C TYR A 57 10.26 -0.77 2.96
N ALA A 58 11.48 -1.28 2.89
CA ALA A 58 11.99 -2.19 3.89
C ALA A 58 12.23 -1.47 5.21
N LEU A 59 11.77 -2.09 6.30
CA LEU A 59 12.11 -1.67 7.66
C LEU A 59 13.39 -2.37 8.13
N ASP A 60 13.55 -3.62 7.70
CA ASP A 60 14.75 -4.41 7.90
C ASP A 60 14.77 -5.50 6.81
N ASP A 61 15.65 -6.49 6.94
CA ASP A 61 15.82 -7.52 5.90
C ASP A 61 14.61 -8.42 5.74
N LYS A 62 13.72 -8.50 6.74
CA LYS A 62 12.59 -9.43 6.75
C LYS A 62 11.25 -8.74 6.86
N THR A 63 11.20 -7.45 7.15
CA THR A 63 9.97 -6.71 7.39
C THR A 63 9.85 -5.55 6.41
N PHE A 64 8.71 -5.50 5.74
CA PHE A 64 8.40 -4.45 4.77
C PHE A 64 7.22 -3.63 5.25
N TYR A 65 7.26 -2.34 5.02
CA TYR A 65 6.18 -1.42 5.37
C TYR A 65 5.49 -0.97 4.10
N SER A 66 4.22 -1.35 3.97
CA SER A 66 3.36 -0.91 2.86
C SER A 66 2.84 0.48 3.24
N TRP A 67 3.58 1.50 2.84
CA TRP A 67 3.45 2.85 3.39
C TRP A 67 2.26 3.63 2.81
N PHE A 68 2.08 3.63 1.49
CA PHE A 68 1.16 4.55 0.85
C PHE A 68 0.58 3.94 -0.40
N GLY A 69 -0.73 4.11 -0.60
CA GLY A 69 -1.39 3.61 -1.79
C GLY A 69 -2.72 4.29 -2.00
N GLY A 70 -3.22 4.24 -3.21
CA GLY A 70 -4.50 4.81 -3.53
C GLY A 70 -4.98 4.45 -4.91
N VAL A 71 -6.29 4.57 -5.12
CA VAL A 71 -6.96 4.31 -6.38
C VAL A 71 -7.84 5.51 -6.68
N VAL A 72 -7.75 6.04 -7.90
CA VAL A 72 -8.59 7.18 -8.29
C VAL A 72 -10.07 6.80 -8.23
N PRO A 73 -10.96 7.75 -7.88
CA PRO A 73 -12.39 7.43 -7.67
C PRO A 73 -13.04 6.72 -8.84
N GLN A 74 -12.75 7.11 -10.07
CA GLN A 74 -13.36 6.54 -11.26
C GLN A 74 -12.93 5.11 -11.55
N ALA A 75 -11.88 4.63 -10.90
CA ALA A 75 -11.38 3.27 -11.08
C ALA A 75 -11.68 2.35 -9.88
N ARG A 76 -12.40 2.86 -8.90
CA ARG A 76 -12.80 2.04 -7.74
C ARG A 76 -13.79 0.96 -8.19
N LYS A 77 -13.82 -0.14 -7.43
CA LYS A 77 -14.65 -1.32 -7.71
C LYS A 77 -14.22 -2.11 -8.95
N LEU A 78 -13.06 -1.79 -9.51
CA LEU A 78 -12.48 -2.57 -10.61
C LEU A 78 -11.44 -3.58 -10.12
N GLY A 79 -11.25 -3.68 -8.81
CA GLY A 79 -10.28 -4.60 -8.24
C GLY A 79 -8.84 -4.10 -8.27
N VAL A 80 -8.63 -2.81 -8.49
CA VAL A 80 -7.28 -2.23 -8.58
C VAL A 80 -6.50 -2.38 -7.28
N ALA A 81 -7.13 -2.05 -6.15
CA ALA A 81 -6.47 -2.15 -4.85
C ALA A 81 -6.06 -3.58 -4.54
N GLN A 82 -6.92 -4.56 -4.84
CA GLN A 82 -6.61 -5.97 -4.64
C GLN A 82 -5.42 -6.40 -5.51
N ARG A 83 -5.42 -5.98 -6.77
CA ARG A 83 -4.34 -6.33 -7.71
C ARG A 83 -3.00 -5.75 -7.25
N LEU A 84 -2.99 -4.52 -6.76
CA LEU A 84 -1.78 -3.90 -6.23
C LEU A 84 -1.30 -4.61 -4.98
N LEU A 85 -2.22 -5.01 -4.11
CA LEU A 85 -1.88 -5.75 -2.90
C LEU A 85 -1.26 -7.11 -3.24
N ASP A 86 -1.89 -7.86 -4.14
CA ASP A 86 -1.40 -9.16 -4.57
C ASP A 86 -0.02 -9.06 -5.22
N ASP A 87 0.18 -8.04 -6.06
CA ASP A 87 1.46 -7.79 -6.72
C ASP A 87 2.55 -7.50 -5.69
N GLN A 88 2.27 -6.66 -4.71
CA GLN A 88 3.23 -6.35 -3.66
C GLN A 88 3.60 -7.59 -2.85
N GLU A 89 2.62 -8.38 -2.44
CA GLU A 89 2.90 -9.59 -1.65
C GLU A 89 3.71 -10.61 -2.44
N GLN A 90 3.41 -10.76 -3.73
CA GLN A 90 4.17 -11.67 -4.59
C GLN A 90 5.63 -11.21 -4.69
N TRP A 91 5.84 -9.91 -4.89
CA TRP A 91 7.18 -9.34 -4.94
C TRP A 91 7.95 -9.55 -3.63
N LEU A 92 7.26 -9.37 -2.51
CA LEU A 92 7.86 -9.56 -1.17
C LEU A 92 8.24 -11.03 -0.93
N ARG A 93 7.36 -11.96 -1.29
CA ARG A 93 7.64 -13.40 -1.12
C ARG A 93 8.84 -13.81 -1.95
N ALA A 94 8.95 -13.31 -3.16
CA ALA A 94 10.08 -13.63 -4.05
C ALA A 94 11.42 -13.14 -3.49
N ARG A 95 11.40 -12.19 -2.57
CA ARG A 95 12.60 -11.61 -1.95
C ARG A 95 12.76 -12.00 -0.49
N ASP A 96 12.03 -13.03 -0.06
CA ASP A 96 12.14 -13.61 1.29
C ASP A 96 11.80 -12.66 2.43
N TYR A 97 10.95 -11.66 2.18
CA TYR A 97 10.37 -10.90 3.27
C TYR A 97 9.39 -11.78 4.02
N ARG A 98 9.39 -11.68 5.35
CA ARG A 98 8.58 -12.53 6.24
C ARG A 98 7.35 -11.84 6.77
N GLN A 99 7.36 -10.52 6.86
CA GLN A 99 6.23 -9.74 7.37
C GLN A 99 6.03 -8.49 6.54
N VAL A 100 4.77 -8.11 6.42
CA VAL A 100 4.40 -6.80 5.87
C VAL A 100 3.52 -6.10 6.90
N ARG A 101 3.83 -4.83 7.15
CA ARG A 101 3.09 -3.97 8.06
C ARG A 101 2.42 -2.87 7.27
N VAL A 102 1.21 -2.50 7.71
CA VAL A 102 0.40 -1.46 7.06
C VAL A 102 -0.27 -0.65 8.15
N LYS A 103 -0.41 0.65 7.93
CA LYS A 103 -1.22 1.51 8.79
C LYS A 103 -2.35 2.08 7.95
N SER A 104 -3.55 2.15 8.55
CA SER A 104 -4.68 2.79 7.91
C SER A 104 -5.51 3.49 8.97
N ARG A 105 -6.60 4.13 8.59
CA ARG A 105 -7.44 4.91 9.51
C ARG A 105 -8.90 4.54 9.33
N ASN A 106 -9.70 4.79 10.38
CA ASN A 106 -11.14 4.59 10.29
C ASN A 106 -11.76 5.35 9.11
N ARG A 107 -11.15 6.47 8.72
CA ARG A 107 -11.56 7.26 7.56
C ARG A 107 -11.63 6.45 6.26
N PHE A 108 -10.88 5.33 6.17
CA PHE A 108 -10.77 4.53 4.95
C PHE A 108 -11.34 3.12 5.14
N PRO A 109 -12.68 2.98 5.33
CA PRO A 109 -13.26 1.67 5.63
C PRO A 109 -13.06 0.62 4.53
N ALA A 110 -13.00 1.03 3.27
CA ALA A 110 -12.74 0.09 2.17
C ALA A 110 -11.36 -0.53 2.30
N MET A 111 -10.36 0.27 2.69
CA MET A 111 -9.01 -0.25 2.91
C MET A 111 -8.96 -1.20 4.10
N LEU A 112 -9.66 -0.86 5.20
CA LEU A 112 -9.73 -1.73 6.37
C LEU A 112 -10.31 -3.09 6.00
N ARG A 113 -11.41 -3.10 5.25
CA ARG A 113 -12.04 -4.35 4.80
C ARG A 113 -11.10 -5.15 3.89
N LEU A 114 -10.39 -4.47 2.99
CA LEU A 114 -9.45 -5.13 2.10
C LEU A 114 -8.35 -5.83 2.90
N LEU A 115 -7.77 -5.15 3.86
CA LEU A 115 -6.69 -5.71 4.68
C LEU A 115 -7.18 -6.91 5.48
N ILE A 116 -8.32 -6.79 6.15
CA ILE A 116 -8.87 -7.90 6.95
C ILE A 116 -9.19 -9.10 6.05
N LYS A 117 -9.81 -8.85 4.90
CA LYS A 117 -10.14 -9.91 3.95
C LYS A 117 -8.88 -10.67 3.48
N ASN A 118 -7.77 -9.99 3.39
CA ASN A 118 -6.52 -10.57 2.89
C ASN A 118 -5.61 -11.10 3.99
N GLY A 119 -6.14 -11.26 5.20
CA GLY A 119 -5.42 -11.92 6.28
C GLY A 119 -4.54 -11.01 7.12
N TYR A 120 -4.66 -9.71 6.96
CA TYR A 120 -3.95 -8.78 7.82
C TYR A 120 -4.64 -8.69 9.16
N GLN A 121 -3.87 -8.68 10.24
CA GLN A 121 -4.39 -8.64 11.59
C GLN A 121 -4.04 -7.31 12.25
N ILE A 122 -4.98 -6.78 13.02
CA ILE A 122 -4.76 -5.55 13.78
C ILE A 122 -3.92 -5.88 14.99
N GLU A 123 -2.77 -5.23 15.13
CA GLU A 123 -1.91 -5.44 16.30
C GLU A 123 -1.89 -4.26 17.26
N GLN A 124 -2.33 -3.07 16.79
CA GLN A 124 -2.29 -1.88 17.61
C GLN A 124 -3.26 -0.83 17.10
N LEU A 125 -3.84 -0.07 18.03
CA LEU A 125 -4.62 1.11 17.74
C LEU A 125 -3.89 2.33 18.26
N GLU A 126 -3.95 3.40 17.48
CA GLU A 126 -3.34 4.66 17.86
C GLU A 126 -4.43 5.73 17.85
N ALA A 127 -4.86 6.14 19.04
CA ALA A 127 -5.93 7.14 19.20
C ALA A 127 -5.45 8.50 18.67
N LYS A 128 -6.36 9.19 18.00
CA LYS A 128 -6.14 10.54 17.50
C LYS A 128 -7.24 11.44 18.08
N GLU A 129 -7.25 12.73 17.71
CA GLU A 129 -8.20 13.70 18.22
C GLU A 129 -9.66 13.29 17.95
N SER A 130 -9.92 12.63 16.84
CA SER A 130 -11.26 12.15 16.52
C SER A 130 -11.21 10.67 16.13
N LEU A 131 -12.33 9.97 16.32
CA LEU A 131 -12.42 8.55 15.99
C LEU A 131 -12.15 8.27 14.52
N ILE A 132 -12.56 9.17 13.64
CA ILE A 132 -12.36 8.98 12.19
C ILE A 132 -10.86 8.93 11.83
N GLU A 133 -10.02 9.54 12.64
CA GLU A 133 -8.58 9.58 12.42
C GLU A 133 -7.81 8.52 13.21
N THR A 134 -8.50 7.70 14.03
CA THR A 134 -7.85 6.58 14.73
C THR A 134 -7.07 5.75 13.71
N ARG A 135 -5.81 5.50 14.01
CA ARG A 135 -4.92 4.74 13.14
C ARG A 135 -4.85 3.29 13.62
N LEU A 136 -5.02 2.38 12.68
CA LEU A 136 -4.94 0.95 12.93
C LEU A 136 -3.65 0.44 12.33
N HIS A 137 -2.90 -0.31 13.12
CA HIS A 137 -1.64 -0.92 12.68
C HIS A 137 -1.90 -2.40 12.39
N PHE A 138 -1.64 -2.80 11.13
CA PHE A 138 -1.85 -4.16 10.67
C PHE A 138 -0.52 -4.86 10.42
N VAL A 139 -0.54 -6.17 10.56
CA VAL A 139 0.60 -7.01 10.21
C VAL A 139 0.08 -8.29 9.55
N LYS A 140 0.85 -8.76 8.56
CA LYS A 140 0.62 -10.06 7.94
C LYS A 140 1.94 -10.81 7.84
N THR A 141 1.94 -12.08 8.25
CA THR A 141 3.07 -12.96 8.07
C THR A 141 2.98 -13.57 6.67
N LEU A 142 4.06 -13.43 5.91
CA LEU A 142 4.14 -13.97 4.56
C LEU A 142 4.81 -15.35 4.60
N LYS A 143 4.30 -16.27 3.80
CA LYS A 143 4.88 -17.60 3.64
C LYS A 143 5.69 -17.64 2.36
N CYS A 144 6.90 -18.20 2.45
CA CYS A 144 7.66 -18.55 1.25
C CYS A 144 7.00 -19.78 0.61
N GLY A 145 7.26 -20.01 -0.70
CA GLY A 145 6.65 -21.11 -1.41
C GLY A 145 6.83 -22.48 -0.74
N HIS A 146 7.97 -22.70 -0.09
CA HIS A 146 8.27 -23.97 0.60
C HIS A 146 7.68 -24.05 2.01
N ASP A 147 7.12 -22.96 2.54
CA ASP A 147 6.48 -22.93 3.86
C ASP A 147 5.01 -23.35 3.80
N ASP A 148 4.46 -23.53 2.62
CA ASP A 148 3.05 -23.86 2.41
C ASP A 148 2.76 -25.36 2.57
N ILE A 149 3.77 -26.13 2.88
CA ILE A 149 3.64 -27.57 3.06
C ILE A 149 3.26 -27.83 4.51
N LYS A 150 1.99 -28.04 4.74
CA LYS A 150 1.48 -28.38 6.07
C LYS A 150 0.42 -29.43 5.99
#